data_9e5c239aca83af5bf0e286ed22e039f1
#
_entry.id   9e5c239aca83af5bf0e286ed22e039f1
#
_cell.length_a   1.000
_cell.length_b   1.000
_cell.length_c   1.000
_cell.angle_alpha   90.00
_cell.angle_beta   90.00
_cell.angle_gamma   90.00
#
_symmetry.space_group_name_H-M   'P 1'
#
loop_
_entity.id
_entity.type
_entity.pdbx_description
1 polymer ?
#
loop_
_entity_poly.entity_id
_entity_poly.type
_entity_poly.pdbx_seq_one_letter_code
_entity_poly.pdbx_strand_id
1 'polypeptide(L)'
;DALYLKEYINSPDMLAALDKQLNFREAFSHSGLDFLNHLSKDETAEGFLKYYKDRINVSYDDKTGLLNIQTQGFSPEFALKFNQTVLKESERFINEMSHRIARDQLAFAETEMEKARQRLDASKAELLSYQDNNNVLDPQAQAQAASTLVNTLMGQKIQMEADLRNLLTYLREDAPQVVSARNAIQSLQAQIDEEQSKITAPQGDKLNRMAVDFEEIKSKVEF
;
A
#
# COMPACT_ATOMS: atom_id res chain seq x y z
N ASP A 1 -6.94 -22.98 10.78
CA ASP A 1 -7.68 -22.70 12.02
C ASP A 1 -7.96 -23.96 12.83
N ALA A 2 -8.44 -25.07 12.23
CA ALA A 2 -8.77 -26.29 12.95
C ALA A 2 -7.57 -26.95 13.65
N LEU A 3 -6.38 -26.89 13.07
CA LEU A 3 -5.17 -27.43 13.69
C LEU A 3 -4.75 -26.62 14.92
N TYR A 4 -4.85 -25.29 14.86
CA TYR A 4 -4.60 -24.44 16.03
C TYR A 4 -5.60 -24.72 17.15
N LEU A 5 -6.86 -24.91 16.80
CA LEU A 5 -7.88 -25.27 17.77
C LEU A 5 -7.61 -26.63 18.41
N LYS A 6 -7.19 -27.63 17.63
CA LYS A 6 -6.77 -28.94 18.15
C LYS A 6 -5.63 -28.80 19.16
N GLU A 7 -4.61 -28.00 18.84
CA GLU A 7 -3.49 -27.76 19.76
C GLU A 7 -3.94 -27.04 21.02
N TYR A 8 -4.82 -26.02 20.87
CA TYR A 8 -5.39 -25.32 22.03
C TYR A 8 -6.19 -26.25 22.93
N ILE A 9 -7.05 -27.10 22.37
CA ILE A 9 -7.82 -28.09 23.16
C ILE A 9 -6.90 -29.01 23.96
N ASN A 10 -5.74 -29.38 23.42
CA ASN A 10 -4.76 -30.23 24.12
C ASN A 10 -3.77 -29.43 25.01
N SER A 11 -3.97 -28.14 25.19
CA SER A 11 -3.05 -27.27 25.91
C SER A 11 -3.33 -27.22 27.43
N PRO A 12 -2.34 -26.78 28.22
CA PRO A 12 -2.53 -26.47 29.62
C PRO A 12 -3.57 -25.35 29.87
N ASP A 13 -3.71 -24.41 28.91
CA ASP A 13 -4.64 -23.31 29.03
C ASP A 13 -6.11 -23.75 28.98
N MET A 14 -6.43 -24.70 28.09
CA MET A 14 -7.75 -25.31 28.04
C MET A 14 -8.00 -26.09 29.35
N LEU A 15 -7.02 -26.88 29.83
CA LEU A 15 -7.18 -27.60 31.10
C LEU A 15 -7.42 -26.63 32.27
N ALA A 16 -6.70 -25.54 32.35
CA ALA A 16 -6.91 -24.53 33.38
C ALA A 16 -8.31 -23.89 33.32
N ALA A 17 -8.82 -23.63 32.11
CA ALA A 17 -10.17 -23.11 31.90
C ALA A 17 -11.24 -24.11 32.32
N LEU A 18 -11.04 -25.37 32.01
CA LEU A 18 -11.93 -26.49 32.41
C LEU A 18 -11.90 -26.70 33.94
N ASP A 19 -10.72 -26.69 34.54
CA ASP A 19 -10.58 -26.84 35.99
C ASP A 19 -11.32 -25.74 36.76
N LYS A 20 -11.18 -24.49 36.28
CA LYS A 20 -11.88 -23.32 36.85
C LYS A 20 -13.41 -23.40 36.75
N GLN A 21 -13.94 -23.99 35.65
CA GLN A 21 -15.40 -24.03 35.41
C GLN A 21 -16.08 -25.27 35.92
N LEU A 22 -15.38 -26.40 35.93
CA LEU A 22 -15.93 -27.72 36.24
C LEU A 22 -15.38 -28.32 37.54
N ASN A 23 -14.40 -27.65 38.19
CA ASN A 23 -13.59 -28.25 39.24
C ASN A 23 -13.05 -29.63 38.79
N PHE A 24 -12.44 -29.63 37.57
CA PHE A 24 -12.08 -30.84 36.84
C PHE A 24 -11.18 -31.75 37.67
N ARG A 25 -10.16 -31.18 38.33
CA ARG A 25 -9.27 -31.90 39.23
C ARG A 25 -10.04 -32.60 40.37
N GLU A 26 -10.97 -31.90 41.00
CA GLU A 26 -11.76 -32.41 42.09
C GLU A 26 -12.72 -33.51 41.65
N ALA A 27 -13.41 -33.31 40.50
CA ALA A 27 -14.35 -34.29 39.95
C ALA A 27 -13.69 -35.63 39.65
N PHE A 28 -12.45 -35.64 39.20
CA PHE A 28 -11.70 -36.86 38.90
C PHE A 28 -10.90 -37.42 40.10
N SER A 29 -10.77 -36.67 41.18
CA SER A 29 -10.12 -37.12 42.41
C SER A 29 -11.07 -37.81 43.38
N HIS A 30 -12.40 -37.62 43.27
CA HIS A 30 -13.40 -38.09 44.22
C HIS A 30 -14.19 -39.33 43.79
N SER A 31 -13.91 -39.93 42.66
CA SER A 31 -14.68 -41.09 42.19
C SER A 31 -14.28 -42.36 42.94
N GLY A 32 -15.04 -42.65 43.97
CA GLY A 32 -14.80 -43.75 44.91
C GLY A 32 -15.00 -45.20 44.37
N LEU A 33 -15.21 -45.36 43.07
CA LEU A 33 -15.50 -46.66 42.44
C LEU A 33 -14.42 -47.19 41.52
N ASP A 34 -13.43 -46.37 41.14
CA ASP A 34 -12.39 -46.80 40.21
C ASP A 34 -10.99 -46.38 40.71
N PHE A 35 -10.45 -47.19 41.62
CA PHE A 35 -9.13 -46.96 42.22
C PHE A 35 -7.98 -46.94 41.23
N LEU A 36 -8.14 -47.50 40.03
CA LEU A 36 -7.09 -47.59 39.01
C LEU A 36 -7.07 -46.36 38.07
N ASN A 37 -8.17 -45.64 37.99
CA ASN A 37 -8.32 -44.54 37.00
C ASN A 37 -8.59 -43.17 37.63
N HIS A 38 -8.42 -43.00 38.96
CA HIS A 38 -8.62 -41.70 39.61
C HIS A 38 -7.35 -40.85 39.54
N LEU A 39 -7.54 -39.52 39.51
CA LEU A 39 -6.47 -38.54 39.60
C LEU A 39 -6.00 -38.40 41.06
N SER A 40 -4.69 -38.44 41.30
CA SER A 40 -4.16 -38.12 42.62
C SER A 40 -4.40 -36.64 42.97
N LYS A 41 -4.76 -36.33 44.21
CA LYS A 41 -4.93 -34.93 44.67
C LYS A 41 -3.65 -34.09 44.55
N ASP A 42 -2.51 -34.76 44.76
CA ASP A 42 -1.17 -34.13 44.74
C ASP A 42 -0.46 -34.31 43.39
N GLU A 43 -1.22 -34.65 42.31
CA GLU A 43 -0.66 -34.84 40.99
C GLU A 43 0.01 -33.56 40.46
N THR A 44 1.16 -33.73 39.82
CA THR A 44 1.89 -32.64 39.21
C THR A 44 1.09 -32.00 38.06
N ALA A 45 1.44 -30.79 37.66
CA ALA A 45 0.80 -30.13 36.52
C ALA A 45 0.95 -30.93 35.21
N GLU A 46 2.09 -31.58 35.02
CA GLU A 46 2.37 -32.44 33.85
C GLU A 46 1.53 -33.71 33.91
N GLY A 47 1.46 -34.37 35.06
CA GLY A 47 0.63 -35.53 35.27
C GLY A 47 -0.86 -35.24 35.10
N PHE A 48 -1.32 -34.06 35.58
CA PHE A 48 -2.69 -33.61 35.38
C PHE A 48 -3.00 -33.34 33.90
N LEU A 49 -2.09 -32.73 33.15
CA LEU A 49 -2.25 -32.50 31.71
C LEU A 49 -2.28 -33.85 30.95
N LYS A 50 -1.42 -34.78 31.32
CA LYS A 50 -1.43 -36.14 30.73
C LYS A 50 -2.76 -36.83 30.98
N TYR A 51 -3.24 -36.83 32.23
CA TYR A 51 -4.53 -37.38 32.62
C TYR A 51 -5.68 -36.80 31.81
N TYR A 52 -5.68 -35.45 31.63
CA TYR A 52 -6.66 -34.76 30.80
C TYR A 52 -6.63 -35.25 29.36
N LYS A 53 -5.43 -35.34 28.76
CA LYS A 53 -5.27 -35.83 27.37
C LYS A 53 -5.75 -37.25 27.17
N ASP A 54 -5.67 -38.10 28.20
CA ASP A 54 -6.21 -39.46 28.16
C ASP A 54 -7.75 -39.48 28.23
N ARG A 55 -8.41 -38.38 28.63
CA ARG A 55 -9.87 -38.26 28.76
C ARG A 55 -10.53 -37.47 27.63
N ILE A 56 -9.74 -36.88 26.73
CA ILE A 56 -10.22 -36.19 25.56
C ILE A 56 -9.53 -36.73 24.32
N ASN A 57 -10.29 -36.98 23.29
CA ASN A 57 -9.76 -37.33 21.98
C ASN A 57 -10.20 -36.30 20.94
N VAL A 58 -9.25 -35.67 20.29
CA VAL A 58 -9.49 -34.61 19.28
C VAL A 58 -8.91 -35.07 17.94
N SER A 59 -9.78 -35.44 17.03
CA SER A 59 -9.40 -35.88 15.68
C SER A 59 -9.86 -34.89 14.62
N TYR A 60 -8.99 -34.62 13.68
CA TYR A 60 -9.30 -33.79 12.52
C TYR A 60 -9.45 -34.66 11.28
N ASP A 61 -10.54 -34.48 10.57
CA ASP A 61 -10.79 -35.16 9.29
C ASP A 61 -10.43 -34.20 8.13
N ASP A 62 -9.34 -34.49 7.46
CA ASP A 62 -8.82 -33.69 6.34
C ASP A 62 -9.78 -33.65 5.13
N LYS A 63 -10.68 -34.63 5.01
CA LYS A 63 -11.62 -34.69 3.87
C LYS A 63 -12.83 -33.80 4.08
N THR A 64 -13.33 -33.74 5.31
CA THR A 64 -14.54 -32.97 5.67
C THR A 64 -14.21 -31.61 6.28
N GLY A 65 -12.96 -31.43 6.74
CA GLY A 65 -12.57 -30.21 7.47
C GLY A 65 -13.12 -30.15 8.89
N LEU A 66 -13.71 -31.24 9.38
CA LEU A 66 -14.36 -31.31 10.69
C LEU A 66 -13.38 -31.72 11.80
N LEU A 67 -13.53 -31.08 12.94
CA LEU A 67 -12.87 -31.44 14.18
C LEU A 67 -13.86 -32.26 15.03
N ASN A 68 -13.52 -33.49 15.31
CA ASN A 68 -14.32 -34.36 16.16
C ASN A 68 -13.72 -34.41 17.57
N ILE A 69 -14.53 -34.05 18.58
CA ILE A 69 -14.12 -33.98 19.98
C ILE A 69 -14.92 -35.03 20.77
N GLN A 70 -14.21 -35.94 21.40
CA GLN A 70 -14.78 -36.96 22.26
C GLN A 70 -14.25 -36.78 23.66
N THR A 71 -15.12 -36.74 24.65
CA THR A 71 -14.78 -36.59 26.06
C THR A 71 -15.28 -37.77 26.90
N GLN A 72 -14.51 -38.15 27.90
CA GLN A 72 -14.82 -39.21 28.83
C GLN A 72 -14.98 -38.68 30.26
N GLY A 73 -15.99 -39.11 30.95
CA GLY A 73 -16.26 -38.77 32.34
C GLY A 73 -16.82 -39.95 33.12
N PHE A 74 -16.86 -39.88 34.45
CA PHE A 74 -17.40 -40.90 35.32
C PHE A 74 -18.93 -40.96 35.30
N SER A 75 -19.61 -39.91 34.85
CA SER A 75 -21.05 -39.93 34.61
C SER A 75 -21.38 -39.36 33.25
N PRO A 76 -22.50 -39.74 32.62
CA PRO A 76 -22.96 -39.17 31.35
C PRO A 76 -23.16 -37.65 31.45
N GLU A 77 -23.67 -37.15 32.57
CA GLU A 77 -23.95 -35.73 32.82
C GLU A 77 -22.65 -34.95 32.89
N PHE A 78 -21.60 -35.50 33.55
CA PHE A 78 -20.29 -34.84 33.61
C PHE A 78 -19.62 -34.87 32.23
N ALA A 79 -19.66 -36.00 31.51
CA ALA A 79 -19.09 -36.10 30.17
C ALA A 79 -19.75 -35.10 29.19
N LEU A 80 -21.07 -34.92 29.27
CA LEU A 80 -21.80 -33.96 28.48
C LEU A 80 -21.37 -32.52 28.84
N LYS A 81 -21.34 -32.18 30.13
CA LYS A 81 -20.93 -30.87 30.61
C LYS A 81 -19.48 -30.56 30.24
N PHE A 82 -18.58 -31.52 30.33
CA PHE A 82 -17.20 -31.45 29.90
C PHE A 82 -17.12 -31.11 28.42
N ASN A 83 -17.80 -31.87 27.56
CA ASN A 83 -17.81 -31.61 26.11
C ASN A 83 -18.36 -30.23 25.78
N GLN A 84 -19.48 -29.84 26.37
CA GLN A 84 -20.06 -28.49 26.16
C GLN A 84 -19.12 -27.35 26.58
N THR A 85 -18.39 -27.57 27.69
CA THR A 85 -17.42 -26.56 28.15
C THR A 85 -16.21 -26.45 27.21
N VAL A 86 -15.72 -27.60 26.72
CA VAL A 86 -14.66 -27.60 25.69
C VAL A 86 -15.11 -26.84 24.43
N LEU A 87 -16.34 -27.10 23.95
CA LEU A 87 -16.88 -26.40 22.79
C LEU A 87 -16.98 -24.91 23.03
N LYS A 88 -17.52 -24.48 24.18
CA LYS A 88 -17.65 -23.06 24.54
C LYS A 88 -16.29 -22.35 24.63
N GLU A 89 -15.31 -22.98 25.28
CA GLU A 89 -13.95 -22.44 25.36
C GLU A 89 -13.25 -22.41 24.00
N SER A 90 -13.51 -23.40 23.17
CA SER A 90 -13.03 -23.46 21.78
C SER A 90 -13.59 -22.30 20.94
N GLU A 91 -14.89 -22.03 21.06
CA GLU A 91 -15.56 -20.90 20.40
C GLU A 91 -14.96 -19.57 20.88
N ARG A 92 -14.78 -19.41 22.21
CA ARG A 92 -14.16 -18.21 22.78
C ARG A 92 -12.74 -18.01 22.23
N PHE A 93 -11.94 -19.05 22.20
CA PHE A 93 -10.56 -19.00 21.67
C PHE A 93 -10.52 -18.56 20.20
N ILE A 94 -11.36 -19.15 19.36
CA ILE A 94 -11.43 -18.80 17.93
C ILE A 94 -11.87 -17.34 17.74
N ASN A 95 -12.87 -16.89 18.50
CA ASN A 95 -13.33 -15.50 18.43
C ASN A 95 -12.24 -14.53 18.89
N GLU A 96 -11.56 -14.80 19.99
CA GLU A 96 -10.45 -13.98 20.47
C GLU A 96 -9.28 -13.93 19.50
N MET A 97 -8.93 -15.07 18.87
CA MET A 97 -7.91 -15.14 17.84
C MET A 97 -8.30 -14.35 16.60
N SER A 98 -9.53 -14.49 16.13
CA SER A 98 -10.06 -13.76 14.97
C SER A 98 -10.07 -12.25 15.21
N HIS A 99 -10.49 -11.82 16.39
CA HIS A 99 -10.46 -10.41 16.78
C HIS A 99 -9.03 -9.85 16.91
N ARG A 100 -8.08 -10.68 17.35
CA ARG A 100 -6.66 -10.28 17.39
C ARG A 100 -6.11 -10.10 15.99
N ILE A 101 -6.30 -11.08 15.11
CA ILE A 101 -5.87 -11.00 13.71
C ILE A 101 -6.46 -9.78 13.02
N ALA A 102 -7.76 -9.53 13.19
CA ALA A 102 -8.42 -8.37 12.60
C ALA A 102 -7.84 -7.03 13.10
N ARG A 103 -7.55 -6.93 14.40
CA ARG A 103 -6.91 -5.73 14.97
C ARG A 103 -5.48 -5.53 14.46
N ASP A 104 -4.70 -6.61 14.38
CA ASP A 104 -3.32 -6.55 13.89
C ASP A 104 -3.29 -6.16 12.41
N GLN A 105 -4.21 -6.67 11.58
CA GLN A 105 -4.38 -6.29 10.19
C GLN A 105 -4.79 -4.82 10.03
N LEU A 106 -5.72 -4.34 10.86
CA LEU A 106 -6.13 -2.94 10.87
C LEU A 106 -4.96 -2.02 11.23
N ALA A 107 -4.24 -2.31 12.31
CA ALA A 107 -3.10 -1.52 12.74
C ALA A 107 -1.97 -1.48 11.68
N PHE A 108 -1.73 -2.61 11.00
CA PHE A 108 -0.81 -2.67 9.87
C PHE A 108 -1.29 -1.77 8.72
N ALA A 109 -2.56 -1.89 8.32
CA ALA A 109 -3.13 -1.09 7.23
C ALA A 109 -3.09 0.42 7.54
N GLU A 110 -3.42 0.82 8.77
CA GLU A 110 -3.32 2.21 9.24
C GLU A 110 -1.88 2.74 9.16
N THR A 111 -0.91 1.92 9.56
CA THR A 111 0.52 2.25 9.49
C THR A 111 0.98 2.44 8.04
N GLU A 112 0.58 1.56 7.13
CA GLU A 112 0.95 1.67 5.71
C GLU A 112 0.26 2.87 5.04
N MET A 113 -0.98 3.15 5.39
CA MET A 113 -1.68 4.35 4.92
C MET A 113 -0.98 5.64 5.36
N GLU A 114 -0.56 5.72 6.62
CA GLU A 114 0.19 6.89 7.11
C GLU A 114 1.54 7.05 6.41
N LYS A 115 2.28 5.96 6.19
CA LYS A 115 3.53 6.00 5.41
C LYS A 115 3.29 6.45 3.96
N ALA A 116 2.23 5.96 3.32
CA ALA A 116 1.87 6.37 1.96
C ALA A 116 1.53 7.86 1.92
N ARG A 117 0.78 8.37 2.90
CA ARG A 117 0.46 9.79 3.04
C ARG A 117 1.72 10.65 3.20
N GLN A 118 2.64 10.24 4.08
CA GLN A 118 3.90 10.96 4.28
C GLN A 118 4.75 11.00 3.00
N ARG A 119 4.80 9.90 2.23
CA ARG A 119 5.48 9.87 0.92
C ARG A 119 4.83 10.85 -0.06
N LEU A 120 3.51 10.84 -0.14
CA LEU A 120 2.76 11.76 -1.00
C LEU A 120 3.03 13.22 -0.64
N ASP A 121 2.97 13.57 0.65
CA ASP A 121 3.22 14.93 1.12
C ASP A 121 4.66 15.37 0.85
N ALA A 122 5.64 14.47 1.04
CA ALA A 122 7.03 14.71 0.69
C ALA A 122 7.23 14.94 -0.82
N SER A 123 6.60 14.10 -1.67
CA SER A 123 6.69 14.24 -3.12
C SER A 123 6.03 15.53 -3.63
N LYS A 124 4.91 15.93 -3.01
CA LYS A 124 4.28 17.25 -3.32
C LYS A 124 5.17 18.42 -2.93
N ALA A 125 5.82 18.35 -1.77
CA ALA A 125 6.75 19.38 -1.33
C ALA A 125 7.99 19.44 -2.25
N GLU A 126 8.50 18.29 -2.70
CA GLU A 126 9.59 18.22 -3.69
C GLU A 126 9.18 18.87 -5.02
N LEU A 127 7.97 18.58 -5.51
CA LEU A 127 7.43 19.18 -6.74
C LEU A 127 7.30 20.72 -6.65
N LEU A 128 6.71 21.21 -5.55
CA LEU A 128 6.59 22.65 -5.32
C LEU A 128 7.96 23.34 -5.24
N SER A 129 8.89 22.75 -4.48
CA SER A 129 10.26 23.27 -4.39
C SER A 129 10.97 23.30 -5.75
N TYR A 130 10.74 22.27 -6.58
CA TYR A 130 11.28 22.22 -7.93
C TYR A 130 10.70 23.34 -8.81
N GLN A 131 9.39 23.56 -8.77
CA GLN A 131 8.70 24.62 -9.49
C GLN A 131 9.19 26.00 -9.08
N ASP A 132 9.30 26.25 -7.77
CA ASP A 132 9.77 27.53 -7.21
C ASP A 132 11.23 27.81 -7.58
N ASN A 133 12.12 26.83 -7.41
CA ASN A 133 13.55 26.99 -7.69
C ASN A 133 13.85 27.23 -9.18
N ASN A 134 13.02 26.69 -10.05
CA ASN A 134 13.20 26.83 -11.50
C ASN A 134 12.31 27.92 -12.12
N ASN A 135 11.42 28.56 -11.36
CA ASN A 135 10.40 29.50 -11.83
C ASN A 135 9.57 28.96 -13.01
N VAL A 136 9.24 27.66 -12.97
CA VAL A 136 8.54 26.94 -14.04
C VAL A 136 7.45 26.07 -13.44
N LEU A 137 6.21 26.31 -13.83
CA LEU A 137 5.08 25.49 -13.40
C LEU A 137 5.05 24.14 -14.12
N ASP A 138 5.31 24.16 -15.43
CA ASP A 138 5.36 23.00 -16.30
C ASP A 138 6.37 23.25 -17.43
N PRO A 139 7.56 22.64 -17.36
CA PRO A 139 8.61 22.81 -18.37
C PRO A 139 8.18 22.35 -19.77
N GLN A 140 7.36 21.31 -19.86
CA GLN A 140 6.90 20.75 -21.14
C GLN A 140 5.90 21.70 -21.80
N ALA A 141 4.94 22.23 -21.06
CA ALA A 141 4.00 23.22 -21.55
C ALA A 141 4.73 24.50 -21.99
N GLN A 142 5.75 24.92 -21.27
CA GLN A 142 6.56 26.10 -21.63
C GLN A 142 7.37 25.88 -22.93
N ALA A 143 7.99 24.71 -23.09
CA ALA A 143 8.69 24.34 -24.31
C ALA A 143 7.76 24.29 -25.52
N GLN A 144 6.56 23.74 -25.36
CA GLN A 144 5.54 23.68 -26.40
C GLN A 144 5.04 25.07 -26.80
N ALA A 145 4.81 25.96 -25.84
CA ALA A 145 4.40 27.33 -26.09
C ALA A 145 5.49 28.12 -26.87
N ALA A 146 6.76 27.96 -26.46
CA ALA A 146 7.89 28.58 -27.15
C ALA A 146 8.06 28.07 -28.59
N SER A 147 7.91 26.74 -28.80
CA SER A 147 7.93 26.12 -30.14
C SER A 147 6.81 26.65 -31.02
N THR A 148 5.60 26.78 -30.48
CA THR A 148 4.45 27.35 -31.21
C THR A 148 4.70 28.81 -31.61
N LEU A 149 5.29 29.60 -30.71
CA LEU A 149 5.65 31.01 -31.00
C LEU A 149 6.69 31.09 -32.10
N VAL A 150 7.76 30.29 -32.04
CA VAL A 150 8.80 30.23 -33.09
C VAL A 150 8.19 29.90 -34.46
N ASN A 151 7.31 28.90 -34.52
CA ASN A 151 6.62 28.51 -35.76
C ASN A 151 5.74 29.67 -36.31
N THR A 152 5.07 30.39 -35.45
CA THR A 152 4.25 31.56 -35.81
C THR A 152 5.13 32.66 -36.39
N LEU A 153 6.23 33.00 -35.71
CA LEU A 153 7.18 34.03 -36.18
C LEU A 153 7.85 33.62 -37.51
N MET A 154 8.20 32.35 -37.68
CA MET A 154 8.72 31.81 -38.96
C MET A 154 7.70 32.00 -40.09
N GLY A 155 6.42 31.69 -39.84
CA GLY A 155 5.33 31.92 -40.80
C GLY A 155 5.22 33.39 -41.21
N GLN A 156 5.28 34.33 -40.25
CA GLN A 156 5.30 35.78 -40.53
C GLN A 156 6.51 36.19 -41.34
N LYS A 157 7.72 35.69 -41.01
CA LYS A 157 8.93 35.95 -41.76
C LYS A 157 8.83 35.52 -43.23
N ILE A 158 8.33 34.31 -43.46
CA ILE A 158 8.11 33.79 -44.83
C ILE A 158 7.18 34.68 -45.62
N GLN A 159 6.09 35.16 -45.01
CA GLN A 159 5.17 36.09 -45.66
C GLN A 159 5.86 37.44 -46.01
N MET A 160 6.61 38.00 -45.06
CA MET A 160 7.33 39.26 -45.28
C MET A 160 8.43 39.11 -46.33
N GLU A 161 9.09 37.96 -46.44
CA GLU A 161 10.05 37.67 -47.49
C GLU A 161 9.39 37.54 -48.88
N ALA A 162 8.16 37.00 -48.93
CA ALA A 162 7.38 36.96 -50.17
C ALA A 162 6.98 38.39 -50.60
N ASP A 163 6.53 39.21 -49.65
CA ASP A 163 6.17 40.61 -49.92
C ASP A 163 7.37 41.42 -50.36
N LEU A 164 8.54 41.21 -49.75
CA LEU A 164 9.79 41.86 -50.19
C LEU A 164 10.15 41.45 -51.63
N ARG A 165 10.01 40.15 -51.97
CA ARG A 165 10.24 39.71 -53.37
C ARG A 165 9.31 40.39 -54.37
N ASN A 166 8.04 40.56 -54.01
CA ASN A 166 7.06 41.30 -54.82
C ASN A 166 7.48 42.77 -55.00
N LEU A 167 7.91 43.45 -53.95
CA LEU A 167 8.39 44.82 -54.03
C LEU A 167 9.58 44.96 -54.97
N LEU A 168 10.52 44.04 -54.94
CA LEU A 168 11.74 44.01 -55.79
C LEU A 168 11.44 43.77 -57.28
N THR A 169 10.21 43.34 -57.65
CA THR A 169 9.84 43.23 -59.07
C THR A 169 9.66 44.55 -59.76
N TYR A 170 9.34 45.64 -58.98
CA TYR A 170 9.05 46.95 -59.53
C TYR A 170 9.76 48.12 -58.83
N LEU A 171 10.42 47.89 -57.71
CA LEU A 171 11.21 48.85 -56.94
C LEU A 171 12.70 48.49 -56.98
N ARG A 172 13.54 49.53 -56.91
CA ARG A 172 14.99 49.35 -56.75
C ARG A 172 15.32 48.92 -55.30
N GLU A 173 16.48 48.31 -55.12
CA GLU A 173 16.96 47.83 -53.82
C GLU A 173 17.12 48.93 -52.77
N ASP A 174 17.41 50.17 -53.21
CA ASP A 174 17.60 51.38 -52.40
C ASP A 174 16.28 52.10 -52.04
N ALA A 175 15.14 51.61 -52.57
CA ALA A 175 13.85 52.25 -52.28
C ALA A 175 13.50 52.14 -50.77
N PRO A 176 12.96 53.22 -50.18
CA PRO A 176 12.66 53.23 -48.74
C PRO A 176 11.78 52.06 -48.26
N GLN A 177 10.83 51.62 -49.12
CA GLN A 177 9.92 50.50 -48.83
C GLN A 177 10.69 49.15 -48.76
N VAL A 178 11.68 48.97 -49.67
CA VAL A 178 12.51 47.75 -49.68
C VAL A 178 13.43 47.71 -48.46
N VAL A 179 14.05 48.85 -48.13
CA VAL A 179 14.92 48.97 -46.95
C VAL A 179 14.12 48.72 -45.67
N SER A 180 12.91 49.28 -45.57
CA SER A 180 12.04 49.07 -44.42
C SER A 180 11.63 47.58 -44.27
N ALA A 181 11.26 46.91 -45.35
CA ALA A 181 10.91 45.51 -45.36
C ALA A 181 12.09 44.60 -44.95
N ARG A 182 13.33 44.91 -45.45
CA ARG A 182 14.54 44.17 -45.02
C ARG A 182 14.82 44.32 -43.53
N ASN A 183 14.70 45.54 -43.00
CA ASN A 183 14.91 45.80 -41.57
C ASN A 183 13.87 45.06 -40.71
N ALA A 184 12.62 45.05 -41.15
CA ALA A 184 11.56 44.29 -40.45
C ALA A 184 11.82 42.79 -40.44
N ILE A 185 12.26 42.20 -41.57
CA ILE A 185 12.65 40.79 -41.67
C ILE A 185 13.85 40.50 -40.76
N GLN A 186 14.84 41.38 -40.72
CA GLN A 186 16.00 41.20 -39.84
C GLN A 186 15.62 41.26 -38.36
N SER A 187 14.72 42.16 -37.98
CA SER A 187 14.21 42.27 -36.61
C SER A 187 13.43 40.99 -36.22
N LEU A 188 12.61 40.49 -37.15
CA LEU A 188 11.84 39.27 -36.93
C LEU A 188 12.75 38.01 -36.81
N GLN A 189 13.84 37.98 -37.62
CA GLN A 189 14.84 36.92 -37.49
C GLN A 189 15.53 36.95 -36.13
N ALA A 190 15.91 38.13 -35.63
CA ALA A 190 16.50 38.29 -34.31
C ALA A 190 15.55 37.79 -33.18
N GLN A 191 14.24 38.03 -33.31
CA GLN A 191 13.24 37.51 -32.36
C GLN A 191 13.13 35.99 -32.44
N ILE A 192 13.15 35.42 -33.66
CA ILE A 192 13.15 33.96 -33.87
C ILE A 192 14.38 33.35 -33.22
N ASP A 193 15.56 33.90 -33.44
CA ASP A 193 16.82 33.39 -32.89
C ASP A 193 16.83 33.49 -31.34
N GLU A 194 16.26 34.54 -30.77
CA GLU A 194 16.10 34.72 -29.34
C GLU A 194 15.18 33.63 -28.75
N GLU A 195 13.97 33.47 -29.30
CA GLU A 195 13.02 32.44 -28.82
C GLU A 195 13.53 31.03 -29.07
N GLN A 196 14.18 30.76 -30.19
CA GLN A 196 14.77 29.48 -30.52
C GLN A 196 15.93 29.13 -29.57
N SER A 197 16.71 30.15 -29.14
CA SER A 197 17.77 29.96 -28.16
C SER A 197 17.26 29.54 -26.81
N LYS A 198 16.04 29.95 -26.42
CA LYS A 198 15.38 29.48 -25.18
C LYS A 198 15.06 27.99 -25.22
N ILE A 199 14.86 27.43 -26.43
CA ILE A 199 14.53 26.03 -26.64
C ILE A 199 15.78 25.16 -26.84
N THR A 200 16.77 25.68 -27.63
CA THR A 200 17.85 24.86 -28.21
C THR A 200 19.28 25.16 -27.73
N ALA A 201 19.53 26.30 -27.09
CA ALA A 201 20.85 26.64 -26.53
C ALA A 201 21.19 25.83 -25.28
N PRO A 202 22.37 25.98 -24.62
CA PRO A 202 22.71 25.30 -23.36
C PRO A 202 21.63 25.38 -22.28
N GLN A 203 20.71 26.36 -22.43
CA GLN A 203 19.47 26.43 -21.66
C GLN A 203 18.37 25.49 -22.18
N GLY A 204 18.35 25.13 -23.47
CA GLY A 204 17.41 24.16 -24.04
C GLY A 204 17.69 22.72 -23.60
N ASP A 205 18.97 22.40 -23.44
CA ASP A 205 19.39 21.15 -22.77
C ASP A 205 18.95 21.18 -21.30
N LYS A 206 18.91 22.39 -20.70
CA LYS A 206 18.37 22.62 -19.38
C LYS A 206 16.85 22.41 -19.32
N LEU A 207 16.08 22.94 -20.30
CA LEU A 207 14.62 22.74 -20.36
C LEU A 207 14.23 21.27 -20.60
N ASN A 208 14.95 20.55 -21.46
CA ASN A 208 14.72 19.14 -21.66
C ASN A 208 15.04 18.31 -20.42
N ARG A 209 16.13 18.62 -19.70
CA ARG A 209 16.43 17.96 -18.41
C ARG A 209 15.39 18.33 -17.36
N MET A 210 15.01 19.61 -17.30
CA MET A 210 13.96 20.06 -16.41
C MET A 210 12.63 19.36 -16.67
N ALA A 211 12.27 19.06 -17.92
CA ALA A 211 11.07 18.32 -18.25
C ALA A 211 11.15 16.86 -17.77
N VAL A 212 12.32 16.22 -17.92
CA VAL A 212 12.54 14.84 -17.44
C VAL A 212 12.48 14.78 -15.90
N ASP A 213 13.19 15.68 -15.22
CA ASP A 213 13.21 15.76 -13.76
C ASP A 213 11.81 16.06 -13.21
N PHE A 214 11.08 16.97 -13.87
CA PHE A 214 9.70 17.32 -13.51
C PHE A 214 8.75 16.11 -13.63
N GLU A 215 8.82 15.36 -14.75
CA GLU A 215 8.00 14.18 -14.94
C GLU A 215 8.36 13.05 -13.93
N GLU A 216 9.63 12.91 -13.58
CA GLU A 216 10.06 11.96 -12.55
C GLU A 216 9.44 12.33 -11.19
N ILE A 217 9.54 13.60 -10.78
CA ILE A 217 8.97 14.07 -9.50
C ILE A 217 7.45 13.98 -9.53
N LYS A 218 6.81 14.37 -10.63
CA LYS A 218 5.36 14.30 -10.81
C LYS A 218 4.84 12.86 -10.73
N SER A 219 5.55 11.90 -11.33
CA SER A 219 5.19 10.50 -11.23
C SER A 219 5.19 9.96 -9.80
N LYS A 220 6.09 10.46 -8.93
CA LYS A 220 6.11 10.12 -7.49
C LYS A 220 4.87 10.64 -6.73
N VAL A 221 4.19 11.65 -7.26
CA VAL A 221 2.95 12.19 -6.67
C VAL A 221 1.72 11.39 -7.12
N GLU A 222 1.78 10.77 -8.30
CA GLU A 222 0.66 10.02 -8.89
C GLU A 222 0.61 8.55 -8.42
N PHE A 223 1.71 8.01 -7.86
CA PHE A 223 1.83 6.66 -7.31
C PHE A 223 1.91 6.64 -5.78
#